data_653d71c4ac6998dc025c51f928bc4208
#
_entry.id   653d71c4ac6998dc025c51f928bc4208
#
_cell.length_a   1.000
_cell.length_b   1.000
_cell.length_c   1.000
_cell.angle_alpha   90.00
_cell.angle_beta   90.00
_cell.angle_gamma   90.00
#
_symmetry.space_group_name_H-M   'P 1'
#
loop_
_entity.id
_entity.type
_entity.pdbx_description
1 polymer ?
#
loop_
_entity_poly.entity_id
_entity_poly.type
_entity_poly.pdbx_seq_one_letter_code
_entity_poly.pdbx_strand_id
1 'polypeptide(L)'
;MKEVKLTDLSFDPKNANKGSERGRGMLEESLQQLGAGRSIVVDRNGVVIAGNKTLETAVESGFNDGIEVETDGSKLVIVRRSDLDLTTDAKAKQLAICDNRVSEVSLTWDAEILKEISKDVDLSAFFTSDELSDLFTEEEEPNGKGGTGDPDAVAEAKELRCKLGDIWELGEHKLIVGDSTNSVTTRTLLGDEKIQLIWTDPPYNVDYDPEERNCNFSEERKTNPLGKIQNDKMSDEEFRVFLDKAYSRMNEVLEPGCPIYITHADTMGHHFRNAFVAQPWKLQSCLIWLKNHFALSRADYHWQHEPILYGWKEGAAHRWYGDRTKTTILEYSPPHYDKKNCDTDGYIHPTQKPTSLIEFCIANSSKGGDLVLDPFGGSGSTLIACQNTNRRARLVELDPRFASAIIERYETYTGDVAHKIGEING
;
A
#
# COMPACT_ATOMS: atom_id res chain seq x y z
N MET A 1 -50.46 2.74 4.46
CA MET A 1 -49.34 1.76 4.39
C MET A 1 -49.82 0.64 3.49
N LYS A 2 -48.99 0.28 2.51
CA LYS A 2 -49.31 -0.76 1.52
C LYS A 2 -48.19 -1.79 1.56
N GLU A 3 -48.52 -3.07 1.45
CA GLU A 3 -47.47 -4.11 1.24
C GLU A 3 -47.05 -4.10 -0.21
N VAL A 4 -45.74 -4.18 -0.44
CA VAL A 4 -45.10 -4.19 -1.75
C VAL A 4 -44.05 -5.29 -1.81
N LYS A 5 -43.84 -5.85 -3.00
CA LYS A 5 -42.72 -6.76 -3.24
C LYS A 5 -41.44 -5.95 -3.43
N LEU A 6 -40.34 -6.34 -2.76
CA LEU A 6 -39.06 -5.68 -2.95
C LEU A 6 -38.55 -5.83 -4.38
N THR A 7 -38.95 -6.91 -5.08
CA THR A 7 -38.62 -7.16 -6.48
C THR A 7 -39.33 -6.24 -7.48
N ASP A 8 -40.33 -5.50 -7.04
CA ASP A 8 -41.06 -4.52 -7.88
C ASP A 8 -40.34 -3.17 -7.92
N LEU A 9 -39.29 -3.00 -7.06
CA LEU A 9 -38.47 -1.79 -7.00
C LEU A 9 -37.28 -1.91 -7.95
N SER A 10 -36.85 -0.77 -8.50
CA SER A 10 -35.74 -0.69 -9.42
C SER A 10 -34.56 0.03 -8.76
N PHE A 11 -33.35 -0.46 -9.02
CA PHE A 11 -32.12 0.22 -8.57
C PHE A 11 -31.86 1.50 -9.36
N ASP A 12 -31.28 2.50 -8.72
CA ASP A 12 -30.75 3.68 -9.41
C ASP A 12 -29.55 3.28 -10.30
N PRO A 13 -29.64 3.41 -11.62
CA PRO A 13 -28.54 3.09 -12.53
C PRO A 13 -27.35 4.06 -12.41
N LYS A 14 -27.58 5.23 -11.79
CA LYS A 14 -26.56 6.26 -11.54
C LYS A 14 -26.20 6.35 -10.04
N ASN A 15 -26.31 5.26 -9.30
CA ASN A 15 -25.89 5.24 -7.91
C ASN A 15 -24.39 5.42 -7.76
N ALA A 16 -23.97 6.61 -7.30
CA ALA A 16 -22.56 6.96 -7.11
C ALA A 16 -21.87 6.22 -5.94
N ASN A 17 -22.64 5.55 -5.05
CA ASN A 17 -22.06 4.74 -3.97
C ASN A 17 -21.87 3.29 -4.43
N LYS A 18 -20.60 2.91 -4.67
CA LYS A 18 -20.22 1.52 -5.01
C LYS A 18 -20.36 0.55 -3.83
N GLY A 19 -20.32 1.06 -2.59
CA GLY A 19 -20.27 0.26 -1.38
C GLY A 19 -18.94 -0.46 -1.20
N SER A 20 -18.71 -1.03 -0.02
CA SER A 20 -17.55 -1.87 0.27
C SER A 20 -18.00 -3.31 0.59
N GLU A 21 -17.15 -4.30 0.30
CA GLU A 21 -17.40 -5.71 0.62
C GLU A 21 -17.63 -5.91 2.13
N ARG A 22 -16.85 -5.24 2.96
CA ARG A 22 -16.99 -5.25 4.41
C ARG A 22 -18.35 -4.68 4.85
N GLY A 23 -18.75 -3.54 4.27
CA GLY A 23 -20.05 -2.90 4.57
C GLY A 23 -21.23 -3.78 4.16
N ARG A 24 -21.13 -4.49 3.03
CA ARG A 24 -22.14 -5.47 2.58
C ARG A 24 -22.26 -6.63 3.57
N GLY A 25 -21.16 -7.25 4.00
CA GLY A 25 -21.19 -8.33 4.98
C GLY A 25 -21.80 -7.91 6.32
N MET A 26 -21.46 -6.71 6.82
CA MET A 26 -22.05 -6.16 8.04
C MET A 26 -23.56 -5.90 7.90
N LEU A 27 -24.01 -5.44 6.75
CA LEU A 27 -25.42 -5.18 6.47
C LEU A 27 -26.20 -6.48 6.39
N GLU A 28 -25.66 -7.51 5.73
CA GLU A 28 -26.25 -8.85 5.66
C GLU A 28 -26.42 -9.45 7.05
N GLU A 29 -25.38 -9.44 7.87
CA GLU A 29 -25.43 -9.93 9.26
C GLU A 29 -26.48 -9.17 10.08
N SER A 30 -26.53 -7.83 9.92
CA SER A 30 -27.53 -7.00 10.59
C SER A 30 -28.96 -7.38 10.20
N LEU A 31 -29.24 -7.56 8.92
CA LEU A 31 -30.57 -7.94 8.44
C LEU A 31 -30.98 -9.32 8.96
N GLN A 32 -30.08 -10.29 8.94
CA GLN A 32 -30.34 -11.66 9.40
C GLN A 32 -30.56 -11.74 10.92
N GLN A 33 -29.74 -11.05 11.71
CA GLN A 33 -29.79 -11.16 13.19
C GLN A 33 -30.75 -10.16 13.83
N LEU A 34 -30.83 -8.94 13.32
CA LEU A 34 -31.53 -7.82 13.93
C LEU A 34 -32.82 -7.45 13.20
N GLY A 35 -33.01 -7.95 11.97
CA GLY A 35 -34.15 -7.63 11.11
C GLY A 35 -33.99 -6.26 10.42
N ALA A 36 -35.01 -5.85 9.70
CA ALA A 36 -35.01 -4.57 8.98
C ALA A 36 -34.94 -3.39 9.95
N GLY A 37 -33.82 -2.79 10.08
CA GLY A 37 -33.54 -1.59 10.90
C GLY A 37 -33.57 -0.29 10.12
N ARG A 38 -33.41 -0.36 8.78
CA ARG A 38 -33.33 0.79 7.88
C ARG A 38 -34.52 0.85 6.93
N SER A 39 -34.88 2.08 6.54
CA SER A 39 -35.78 2.33 5.43
C SER A 39 -35.03 2.65 4.16
N ILE A 40 -35.66 2.43 3.02
CA ILE A 40 -35.19 2.89 1.71
C ILE A 40 -36.13 4.00 1.22
N VAL A 41 -35.63 4.91 0.40
CA VAL A 41 -36.43 5.96 -0.22
C VAL A 41 -36.50 5.69 -1.72
N VAL A 42 -37.71 5.70 -2.26
CA VAL A 42 -37.98 5.48 -3.69
C VAL A 42 -38.69 6.70 -4.29
N ASP A 43 -38.51 6.91 -5.58
CA ASP A 43 -39.28 7.89 -6.33
C ASP A 43 -40.69 7.39 -6.62
N ARG A 44 -41.52 8.23 -7.25
CA ARG A 44 -42.91 7.90 -7.64
C ARG A 44 -43.03 6.74 -8.64
N ASN A 45 -41.92 6.33 -9.27
CA ASN A 45 -41.88 5.25 -10.25
C ASN A 45 -41.29 3.95 -9.64
N GLY A 46 -40.94 3.95 -8.35
CA GLY A 46 -40.32 2.82 -7.66
C GLY A 46 -38.83 2.69 -7.85
N VAL A 47 -38.15 3.75 -8.33
CA VAL A 47 -36.66 3.77 -8.44
C VAL A 47 -36.08 4.22 -7.10
N VAL A 48 -35.07 3.48 -6.60
CA VAL A 48 -34.45 3.74 -5.30
C VAL A 48 -33.60 5.00 -5.37
N ILE A 49 -33.96 6.04 -4.62
CA ILE A 49 -33.22 7.28 -4.44
C ILE A 49 -32.11 7.06 -3.37
N ALA A 50 -32.46 6.40 -2.24
CA ALA A 50 -31.55 6.14 -1.16
C ALA A 50 -31.77 4.74 -0.60
N GLY A 51 -30.65 4.01 -0.33
CA GLY A 51 -30.68 2.65 0.20
C GLY A 51 -30.54 1.55 -0.84
N ASN A 52 -29.94 1.81 -2.00
CA ASN A 52 -29.68 0.80 -3.04
C ASN A 52 -29.00 -0.45 -2.49
N LYS A 53 -27.94 -0.29 -1.69
CA LYS A 53 -27.25 -1.42 -1.05
C LYS A 53 -28.11 -2.15 -0.01
N THR A 54 -29.00 -1.43 0.67
CA THR A 54 -29.94 -2.03 1.61
C THR A 54 -30.96 -2.89 0.87
N LEU A 55 -31.51 -2.43 -0.26
CA LEU A 55 -32.42 -3.22 -1.08
C LEU A 55 -31.75 -4.47 -1.64
N GLU A 56 -30.56 -4.30 -2.25
CA GLU A 56 -29.76 -5.39 -2.81
C GLU A 56 -29.52 -6.50 -1.77
N THR A 57 -28.95 -6.12 -0.61
CA THR A 57 -28.63 -7.07 0.47
C THR A 57 -29.88 -7.68 1.09
N ALA A 58 -30.97 -6.92 1.22
CA ALA A 58 -32.25 -7.44 1.76
C ALA A 58 -32.83 -8.53 0.86
N VAL A 59 -32.90 -8.31 -0.45
CA VAL A 59 -33.36 -9.31 -1.43
C VAL A 59 -32.49 -10.57 -1.39
N GLU A 60 -31.18 -10.43 -1.37
CA GLU A 60 -30.23 -11.55 -1.28
C GLU A 60 -30.35 -12.31 0.05
N SER A 61 -30.66 -11.61 1.15
CA SER A 61 -30.89 -12.21 2.47
C SER A 61 -32.28 -12.83 2.63
N GLY A 62 -33.10 -12.85 1.57
CA GLY A 62 -34.41 -13.53 1.54
C GLY A 62 -35.59 -12.67 2.00
N PHE A 63 -35.43 -11.37 2.15
CA PHE A 63 -36.58 -10.46 2.36
C PHE A 63 -37.31 -10.27 1.05
N ASN A 64 -38.60 -10.56 1.03
CA ASN A 64 -39.46 -10.48 -0.16
C ASN A 64 -40.40 -9.31 -0.14
N ASP A 65 -40.85 -8.90 1.04
CA ASP A 65 -41.93 -7.95 1.23
C ASP A 65 -41.49 -6.72 2.00
N GLY A 66 -42.02 -5.56 1.64
CA GLY A 66 -41.81 -4.28 2.29
C GLY A 66 -43.13 -3.59 2.63
N ILE A 67 -43.06 -2.58 3.50
CA ILE A 67 -44.17 -1.71 3.83
C ILE A 67 -43.92 -0.34 3.19
N GLU A 68 -44.74 0.05 2.25
CA GLU A 68 -44.65 1.35 1.57
C GLU A 68 -45.46 2.41 2.30
N VAL A 69 -44.84 3.57 2.49
CA VAL A 69 -45.44 4.79 3.03
C VAL A 69 -45.25 5.89 2.01
N GLU A 70 -46.34 6.37 1.42
CA GLU A 70 -46.31 7.50 0.50
C GLU A 70 -46.27 8.82 1.27
N THR A 71 -45.37 9.73 0.87
CA THR A 71 -45.13 11.02 1.52
C THR A 71 -44.73 12.06 0.48
N ASP A 72 -45.05 13.32 0.74
CA ASP A 72 -44.59 14.48 -0.04
C ASP A 72 -43.27 15.09 0.48
N GLY A 73 -42.62 14.46 1.48
CA GLY A 73 -41.40 14.94 2.11
C GLY A 73 -41.60 16.05 3.16
N SER A 74 -42.83 16.52 3.38
CA SER A 74 -43.15 17.60 4.35
C SER A 74 -43.03 17.14 5.82
N LYS A 75 -43.04 15.82 6.07
CA LYS A 75 -43.00 15.23 7.40
C LYS A 75 -41.96 14.10 7.45
N LEU A 76 -41.30 13.99 8.60
CA LEU A 76 -40.41 12.88 8.88
C LEU A 76 -41.20 11.58 9.05
N VAL A 77 -40.77 10.52 8.34
CA VAL A 77 -41.30 9.17 8.55
C VAL A 77 -40.53 8.52 9.72
N ILE A 78 -41.28 8.13 10.76
CA ILE A 78 -40.74 7.49 11.95
C ILE A 78 -41.09 6.01 11.91
N VAL A 79 -40.08 5.16 11.80
CA VAL A 79 -40.22 3.70 11.93
C VAL A 79 -40.09 3.33 13.42
N ARG A 80 -41.18 2.83 14.02
CA ARG A 80 -41.15 2.37 15.42
C ARG A 80 -41.07 0.84 15.46
N ARG A 81 -39.96 0.32 15.96
CA ARG A 81 -39.76 -1.11 16.26
C ARG A 81 -40.44 -1.42 17.61
N SER A 82 -41.63 -1.99 17.58
CA SER A 82 -42.37 -2.33 18.80
C SER A 82 -41.82 -3.56 19.56
N ASP A 83 -40.89 -4.27 18.93
CA ASP A 83 -40.23 -5.46 19.45
C ASP A 83 -38.86 -5.13 20.13
N LEU A 84 -38.44 -3.85 20.18
CA LEU A 84 -37.15 -3.44 20.73
C LEU A 84 -37.30 -2.35 21.80
N ASP A 85 -36.46 -2.48 22.87
CA ASP A 85 -36.29 -1.47 23.91
C ASP A 85 -34.79 -1.16 24.08
N LEU A 86 -34.39 0.07 23.76
CA LEU A 86 -32.98 0.48 23.80
C LEU A 86 -32.36 0.43 25.21
N THR A 87 -33.18 0.52 26.26
CA THR A 87 -32.69 0.54 27.65
C THR A 87 -32.38 -0.87 28.16
N THR A 88 -33.18 -1.87 27.76
CA THR A 88 -33.13 -3.23 28.29
C THR A 88 -32.55 -4.24 27.29
N ASP A 89 -32.74 -4.04 25.97
CA ASP A 89 -32.39 -5.06 24.99
C ASP A 89 -30.99 -4.89 24.40
N ALA A 90 -30.19 -5.94 24.48
CA ALA A 90 -28.91 -6.00 23.81
C ALA A 90 -29.05 -5.89 22.29
N LYS A 91 -30.10 -6.47 21.71
CA LYS A 91 -30.42 -6.42 20.28
C LYS A 91 -30.67 -5.00 19.78
N ALA A 92 -31.38 -4.17 20.57
CA ALA A 92 -31.61 -2.77 20.25
C ALA A 92 -30.30 -1.96 20.25
N LYS A 93 -29.40 -2.23 21.23
CA LYS A 93 -28.07 -1.59 21.31
C LYS A 93 -27.19 -2.02 20.15
N GLN A 94 -27.19 -3.28 19.77
CA GLN A 94 -26.48 -3.79 18.61
C GLN A 94 -26.97 -3.13 17.32
N LEU A 95 -28.27 -2.98 17.13
CA LEU A 95 -28.84 -2.33 15.97
C LEU A 95 -28.37 -0.87 15.86
N ALA A 96 -28.37 -0.12 16.97
CA ALA A 96 -27.91 1.26 16.99
C ALA A 96 -26.42 1.40 16.60
N ILE A 97 -25.56 0.50 17.09
CA ILE A 97 -24.13 0.49 16.74
C ILE A 97 -23.94 0.08 15.27
N CYS A 98 -24.62 -0.99 14.86
CA CYS A 98 -24.50 -1.52 13.51
C CYS A 98 -24.96 -0.51 12.45
N ASP A 99 -26.07 0.17 12.68
CA ASP A 99 -26.62 1.15 11.74
C ASP A 99 -25.64 2.30 11.48
N ASN A 100 -25.03 2.85 12.53
CA ASN A 100 -24.02 3.90 12.41
C ASN A 100 -22.76 3.37 11.70
N ARG A 101 -22.27 2.20 12.12
CA ARG A 101 -21.02 1.65 11.58
C ARG A 101 -21.13 1.20 10.12
N VAL A 102 -22.24 0.62 9.72
CA VAL A 102 -22.51 0.27 8.30
C VAL A 102 -22.50 1.53 7.43
N SER A 103 -23.05 2.65 7.93
CA SER A 103 -23.06 3.91 7.19
C SER A 103 -21.65 4.45 6.94
N GLU A 104 -20.73 4.33 7.92
CA GLU A 104 -19.33 4.74 7.76
C GLU A 104 -18.54 3.84 6.80
N VAL A 105 -18.70 2.52 6.92
CA VAL A 105 -17.87 1.53 6.22
C VAL A 105 -18.35 1.28 4.79
N SER A 106 -19.63 1.57 4.48
CA SER A 106 -20.24 1.27 3.18
C SER A 106 -20.12 2.40 2.15
N LEU A 107 -19.42 3.50 2.47
CA LEU A 107 -19.28 4.64 1.55
C LEU A 107 -18.00 4.49 0.72
N THR A 108 -18.18 4.28 -0.57
CA THR A 108 -17.14 4.39 -1.59
C THR A 108 -17.76 5.10 -2.80
N TRP A 109 -17.31 6.32 -3.07
CA TRP A 109 -17.87 7.14 -4.13
C TRP A 109 -17.30 6.77 -5.50
N ASP A 110 -18.17 6.75 -6.51
CA ASP A 110 -17.78 6.68 -7.92
C ASP A 110 -17.56 8.11 -8.42
N ALA A 111 -16.30 8.45 -8.67
CA ALA A 111 -15.90 9.79 -9.10
C ALA A 111 -16.53 10.19 -10.45
N GLU A 112 -16.61 9.27 -11.41
CA GLU A 112 -17.18 9.52 -12.74
C GLU A 112 -18.70 9.80 -12.64
N ILE A 113 -19.41 9.01 -11.86
CA ILE A 113 -20.85 9.22 -11.64
C ILE A 113 -21.09 10.52 -10.87
N LEU A 114 -20.29 10.82 -9.83
CA LEU A 114 -20.41 12.10 -9.12
C LEU A 114 -20.11 13.30 -10.02
N LYS A 115 -19.13 13.18 -10.92
CA LYS A 115 -18.78 14.21 -11.90
C LYS A 115 -19.90 14.41 -12.94
N GLU A 116 -20.62 13.35 -13.29
CA GLU A 116 -21.82 13.45 -14.12
C GLU A 116 -22.94 14.17 -13.38
N ILE A 117 -23.22 13.76 -12.13
CA ILE A 117 -24.25 14.35 -11.28
C ILE A 117 -23.97 15.83 -11.00
N SER A 118 -22.71 16.22 -10.84
CA SER A 118 -22.32 17.62 -10.58
C SER A 118 -22.66 18.59 -11.71
N LYS A 119 -22.99 18.10 -12.90
CA LYS A 119 -23.47 18.94 -14.01
C LYS A 119 -24.91 19.46 -13.78
N ASP A 120 -25.69 18.70 -13.04
CA ASP A 120 -27.11 18.99 -12.80
C ASP A 120 -27.39 19.39 -11.34
N VAL A 121 -26.48 19.07 -10.40
CA VAL A 121 -26.64 19.29 -8.98
C VAL A 121 -25.42 20.00 -8.40
N ASP A 122 -25.65 21.08 -7.66
CA ASP A 122 -24.58 21.73 -6.88
C ASP A 122 -24.20 20.86 -5.68
N LEU A 123 -23.01 20.27 -5.74
CA LEU A 123 -22.47 19.40 -4.69
C LEU A 123 -21.83 20.15 -3.53
N SER A 124 -21.67 21.48 -3.61
CA SER A 124 -21.00 22.29 -2.59
C SER A 124 -21.73 22.31 -1.23
N ALA A 125 -23.01 21.96 -1.22
CA ALA A 125 -23.80 21.80 0.01
C ALA A 125 -23.47 20.49 0.77
N PHE A 126 -22.82 19.50 0.12
CA PHE A 126 -22.60 18.15 0.65
C PHE A 126 -21.12 17.81 0.77
N PHE A 127 -20.27 18.47 -0.02
CA PHE A 127 -18.82 18.24 -0.08
C PHE A 127 -18.11 19.59 -0.03
N THR A 128 -16.98 19.66 0.66
CA THR A 128 -16.09 20.80 0.59
C THR A 128 -15.36 20.84 -0.77
N SER A 129 -14.81 21.99 -1.14
CA SER A 129 -13.99 22.13 -2.36
C SER A 129 -12.78 21.19 -2.38
N ASP A 130 -12.19 20.93 -1.21
CA ASP A 130 -11.05 20.02 -1.08
C ASP A 130 -11.49 18.56 -1.30
N GLU A 131 -12.63 18.15 -0.70
CA GLU A 131 -13.21 16.81 -0.90
C GLU A 131 -13.62 16.57 -2.36
N LEU A 132 -14.22 17.56 -3.04
CA LEU A 132 -14.54 17.45 -4.46
C LEU A 132 -13.28 17.44 -5.34
N SER A 133 -12.26 18.22 -4.98
CA SER A 133 -10.97 18.17 -5.64
C SER A 133 -10.32 16.81 -5.50
N ASP A 134 -10.35 16.20 -4.32
CA ASP A 134 -9.79 14.87 -4.06
C ASP A 134 -10.58 13.77 -4.79
N LEU A 135 -11.92 13.89 -4.84
CA LEU A 135 -12.79 12.94 -5.55
C LEU A 135 -12.72 13.09 -7.08
N PHE A 136 -12.57 14.33 -7.59
CA PHE A 136 -12.53 14.61 -9.03
C PHE A 136 -11.12 14.79 -9.58
N THR A 137 -10.11 14.92 -8.74
CA THR A 137 -8.76 14.58 -9.18
C THR A 137 -8.89 13.13 -9.60
N GLU A 138 -8.85 12.91 -10.90
CA GLU A 138 -8.62 11.56 -11.41
C GLU A 138 -7.49 11.06 -10.52
N GLU A 139 -7.79 10.06 -9.64
CA GLU A 139 -6.76 9.10 -9.37
C GLU A 139 -6.39 8.73 -10.80
N GLU A 140 -5.29 9.29 -11.32
CA GLU A 140 -4.59 8.60 -12.38
C GLU A 140 -4.48 7.21 -11.80
N GLU A 141 -5.42 6.33 -12.21
CA GLU A 141 -5.26 4.90 -12.07
C GLU A 141 -3.77 4.74 -12.24
N PRO A 142 -3.05 4.04 -11.35
CA PRO A 142 -1.63 3.86 -11.57
C PRO A 142 -1.52 3.22 -12.95
N ASN A 143 -1.53 4.07 -13.99
CA ASN A 143 -1.26 3.74 -15.38
C ASN A 143 0.24 3.48 -15.49
N GLY A 144 0.77 2.83 -14.45
CA GLY A 144 1.97 2.09 -14.57
C GLY A 144 1.70 1.02 -15.64
N LYS A 145 2.64 0.81 -16.49
CA LYS A 145 2.64 -0.31 -17.44
C LYS A 145 2.81 -1.61 -16.65
N GLY A 146 1.85 -1.94 -15.74
CA GLY A 146 1.91 -3.12 -14.89
C GLY A 146 2.31 -4.36 -15.69
N GLY A 147 2.94 -5.31 -15.04
CA GLY A 147 3.30 -6.58 -15.65
C GLY A 147 2.15 -7.58 -15.67
N THR A 148 2.37 -8.71 -16.29
CA THR A 148 1.37 -9.80 -16.45
C THR A 148 1.49 -10.90 -15.39
N GLY A 149 2.45 -10.78 -14.43
CA GLY A 149 2.76 -11.80 -13.43
C GLY A 149 2.43 -11.36 -12.00
N ASP A 150 2.81 -12.18 -11.04
CA ASP A 150 2.78 -11.82 -9.62
C ASP A 150 3.85 -10.75 -9.37
N PRO A 151 3.49 -9.54 -8.91
CA PRO A 151 4.44 -8.45 -8.65
C PRO A 151 5.46 -8.81 -7.56
N ASP A 152 5.12 -9.71 -6.66
CA ASP A 152 6.00 -10.15 -5.57
C ASP A 152 6.84 -11.38 -5.95
N ALA A 153 6.65 -11.98 -7.11
CA ALA A 153 7.49 -13.07 -7.58
C ALA A 153 8.93 -12.57 -7.82
N VAL A 154 9.92 -13.29 -7.28
CA VAL A 154 11.33 -13.04 -7.52
C VAL A 154 11.91 -14.24 -8.27
N ALA A 155 12.36 -14.01 -9.48
CA ALA A 155 13.07 -15.02 -10.24
C ALA A 155 14.53 -15.15 -9.74
N GLU A 156 15.05 -16.39 -9.68
CA GLU A 156 16.49 -16.58 -9.61
C GLU A 156 17.14 -16.05 -10.88
N ALA A 157 18.16 -15.23 -10.76
CA ALA A 157 18.95 -14.87 -11.92
C ALA A 157 19.60 -16.16 -12.48
N LYS A 158 19.16 -16.55 -13.66
CA LYS A 158 19.68 -17.76 -14.34
C LYS A 158 21.17 -17.62 -14.67
N GLU A 159 21.62 -16.40 -14.85
CA GLU A 159 23.01 -16.07 -15.19
C GLU A 159 23.45 -14.78 -14.47
N LEU A 160 24.72 -14.73 -14.10
CA LEU A 160 25.33 -13.50 -13.58
C LEU A 160 25.56 -12.52 -14.74
N ARG A 161 24.64 -11.56 -14.90
CA ARG A 161 24.65 -10.56 -16.00
C ARG A 161 25.39 -9.29 -15.63
N CYS A 162 25.52 -9.01 -14.34
CA CYS A 162 26.03 -7.73 -13.81
C CYS A 162 27.43 -7.84 -13.25
N LYS A 163 28.15 -6.72 -13.32
CA LYS A 163 29.44 -6.50 -12.66
C LYS A 163 29.40 -5.20 -11.89
N LEU A 164 30.27 -5.07 -10.89
CA LEU A 164 30.44 -3.80 -10.17
C LEU A 164 30.80 -2.69 -11.16
N GLY A 165 30.09 -1.58 -11.08
CA GLY A 165 30.22 -0.45 -11.98
C GLY A 165 29.20 -0.41 -13.11
N ASP A 166 28.52 -1.50 -13.44
CA ASP A 166 27.54 -1.55 -14.53
C ASP A 166 26.33 -0.64 -14.29
N ILE A 167 25.86 0.01 -15.37
CA ILE A 167 24.66 0.84 -15.37
C ILE A 167 23.68 0.24 -16.38
N TRP A 168 22.45 -0.01 -15.90
CA TRP A 168 21.38 -0.63 -16.66
C TRP A 168 20.17 0.27 -16.76
N GLU A 169 19.54 0.26 -17.92
CA GLU A 169 18.23 0.85 -18.19
C GLU A 169 17.19 -0.25 -18.28
N LEU A 170 16.11 -0.10 -17.52
CA LEU A 170 14.99 -1.03 -17.40
C LEU A 170 13.71 -0.24 -17.72
N GLY A 171 13.41 -0.04 -19.01
CA GLY A 171 12.39 0.91 -19.45
C GLY A 171 12.72 2.34 -18.99
N GLU A 172 11.87 2.94 -18.15
CA GLU A 172 12.11 4.27 -17.59
C GLU A 172 12.93 4.27 -16.28
N HIS A 173 13.26 3.09 -15.76
CA HIS A 173 14.04 2.90 -14.54
C HIS A 173 15.52 2.77 -14.84
N LYS A 174 16.35 3.03 -13.82
CA LYS A 174 17.81 2.80 -13.91
C LYS A 174 18.31 2.05 -12.70
N LEU A 175 19.25 1.15 -12.93
CA LEU A 175 19.96 0.40 -11.91
C LEU A 175 21.47 0.61 -12.10
N ILE A 176 22.18 0.91 -11.01
CA ILE A 176 23.64 0.93 -10.99
C ILE A 176 24.15 -0.11 -10.00
N VAL A 177 25.16 -0.87 -10.40
CA VAL A 177 25.82 -1.83 -9.52
C VAL A 177 26.96 -1.15 -8.81
N GLY A 178 26.79 -0.79 -7.53
CA GLY A 178 27.76 0.02 -6.82
C GLY A 178 27.45 0.25 -5.35
N ASP A 179 28.39 0.92 -4.68
CA ASP A 179 28.27 1.28 -3.28
C ASP A 179 27.47 2.58 -3.11
N SER A 180 26.35 2.51 -2.40
CA SER A 180 25.46 3.65 -2.11
C SER A 180 26.11 4.71 -1.19
N THR A 181 27.16 4.38 -0.48
CA THR A 181 27.94 5.33 0.33
C THR A 181 28.90 6.17 -0.50
N ASN A 182 29.15 5.77 -1.75
CA ASN A 182 30.05 6.46 -2.67
C ASN A 182 29.30 7.53 -3.49
N SER A 183 29.76 8.79 -3.40
CA SER A 183 29.17 9.90 -4.14
C SER A 183 29.26 9.76 -5.66
N VAL A 184 30.24 9.03 -6.17
CA VAL A 184 30.38 8.79 -7.61
C VAL A 184 29.25 7.91 -8.11
N THR A 185 28.90 6.85 -7.37
CA THR A 185 27.79 5.95 -7.70
C THR A 185 26.49 6.73 -7.88
N THR A 186 26.09 7.51 -6.86
CA THR A 186 24.83 8.25 -6.87
C THR A 186 24.81 9.32 -7.98
N ARG A 187 25.91 10.07 -8.17
CA ARG A 187 26.00 11.08 -9.24
C ARG A 187 25.95 10.46 -10.62
N THR A 188 26.60 9.32 -10.82
CA THR A 188 26.59 8.64 -12.12
C THR A 188 25.19 8.12 -12.45
N LEU A 189 24.48 7.56 -11.47
CA LEU A 189 23.10 7.07 -11.65
C LEU A 189 22.15 8.20 -12.04
N LEU A 190 22.28 9.36 -11.40
CA LEU A 190 21.28 10.44 -11.49
C LEU A 190 21.65 11.51 -12.51
N GLY A 191 22.95 11.76 -12.78
CA GLY A 191 23.36 12.95 -13.54
C GLY A 191 22.83 14.22 -12.87
N ASP A 192 22.03 15.00 -13.60
CA ASP A 192 21.40 16.24 -13.13
C ASP A 192 19.98 16.01 -12.56
N GLU A 193 19.45 14.77 -12.57
CA GLU A 193 18.12 14.46 -12.06
C GLU A 193 18.05 14.69 -10.54
N LYS A 194 16.91 15.22 -10.08
CA LYS A 194 16.59 15.38 -8.65
C LYS A 194 15.56 14.37 -8.24
N ILE A 195 15.70 13.85 -7.02
CA ILE A 195 14.83 12.83 -6.46
C ILE A 195 13.65 13.48 -5.73
N GLN A 196 12.45 12.97 -6.00
CA GLN A 196 11.20 13.43 -5.42
C GLN A 196 10.74 12.61 -4.23
N LEU A 197 11.26 11.36 -4.05
CA LEU A 197 10.94 10.50 -2.93
C LEU A 197 12.07 9.49 -2.70
N ILE A 198 12.32 9.14 -1.45
CA ILE A 198 13.13 7.98 -1.07
C ILE A 198 12.23 6.93 -0.41
N TRP A 199 12.28 5.72 -0.94
CA TRP A 199 11.85 4.50 -0.27
C TRP A 199 13.03 3.53 -0.25
N THR A 200 13.40 3.04 0.93
CA THR A 200 14.60 2.20 1.01
C THR A 200 14.62 1.25 2.20
N ASP A 201 15.31 0.12 2.01
CA ASP A 201 15.47 -0.98 2.96
C ASP A 201 16.97 -1.30 3.15
N PRO A 202 17.72 -0.47 3.92
CA PRO A 202 19.14 -0.69 4.15
C PRO A 202 19.42 -1.99 4.92
N PRO A 203 20.66 -2.55 4.87
CA PRO A 203 21.06 -3.62 5.77
C PRO A 203 20.81 -3.27 7.23
N TYR A 204 20.27 -4.22 8.02
CA TYR A 204 19.85 -3.97 9.41
C TYR A 204 20.93 -4.19 10.45
N ASN A 205 22.09 -4.71 10.06
CA ASN A 205 23.19 -5.11 10.95
C ASN A 205 22.78 -6.14 12.01
N VAL A 206 22.00 -7.13 11.61
CA VAL A 206 21.47 -8.20 12.48
C VAL A 206 22.17 -9.54 12.27
N ASP A 207 23.28 -9.56 11.51
CA ASP A 207 24.08 -10.76 11.14
C ASP A 207 23.17 -11.88 10.61
N TYR A 208 22.36 -11.53 9.59
CA TYR A 208 21.41 -12.47 9.03
C TYR A 208 22.13 -13.62 8.35
N ASP A 209 22.05 -14.82 8.95
CA ASP A 209 22.57 -16.06 8.38
C ASP A 209 21.42 -17.00 8.02
N PRO A 210 21.13 -17.19 6.73
CA PRO A 210 20.09 -18.10 6.29
C PRO A 210 20.42 -19.57 6.61
N GLU A 211 21.69 -19.94 6.74
CA GLU A 211 22.11 -21.33 7.07
C GLU A 211 21.82 -21.68 8.53
N GLU A 212 22.03 -20.73 9.46
CA GLU A 212 21.74 -20.98 10.89
C GLU A 212 20.22 -21.10 11.16
N ARG A 213 19.36 -20.44 10.40
CA ARG A 213 17.90 -20.51 10.57
C ARG A 213 17.28 -21.77 9.99
N ASN A 214 17.93 -22.42 9.04
CA ASN A 214 17.41 -23.59 8.32
C ASN A 214 17.76 -24.94 8.95
N CYS A 215 18.31 -24.98 10.17
CA CYS A 215 18.72 -26.23 10.83
C CYS A 215 17.58 -27.27 11.05
N ASN A 216 16.31 -26.91 10.86
CA ASN A 216 15.16 -27.79 11.03
C ASN A 216 14.44 -28.14 9.68
N PHE A 217 14.96 -27.72 8.52
CA PHE A 217 14.37 -28.04 7.23
C PHE A 217 15.15 -29.14 6.51
N SER A 218 14.51 -29.86 5.58
CA SER A 218 15.14 -30.87 4.75
C SER A 218 16.30 -30.27 3.94
N GLU A 219 17.33 -31.09 3.62
CA GLU A 219 18.53 -30.63 2.88
C GLU A 219 18.21 -29.92 1.57
N GLU A 220 17.13 -30.30 0.90
CA GLU A 220 16.63 -29.67 -0.34
C GLU A 220 16.15 -28.23 -0.15
N ARG A 221 15.80 -27.81 1.09
CA ARG A 221 15.35 -26.43 1.42
C ARG A 221 16.47 -25.54 2.01
N LYS A 222 17.69 -26.05 2.13
CA LYS A 222 18.82 -25.34 2.76
C LYS A 222 19.61 -24.41 1.84
N THR A 223 19.30 -24.40 0.54
CA THR A 223 20.01 -23.56 -0.40
C THR A 223 19.36 -22.18 -0.50
N ASN A 224 19.98 -21.15 0.11
CA ASN A 224 19.76 -19.77 -0.30
C ASN A 224 20.80 -19.46 -1.40
N PRO A 225 20.40 -19.40 -2.67
CA PRO A 225 21.36 -19.25 -3.78
C PRO A 225 22.10 -17.91 -3.78
N LEU A 226 21.58 -16.90 -3.07
CA LEU A 226 22.16 -15.56 -3.02
C LEU A 226 23.10 -15.33 -1.81
N GLY A 227 23.12 -16.25 -0.82
CA GLY A 227 24.04 -16.17 0.31
C GLY A 227 23.74 -15.09 1.34
N LYS A 228 24.76 -14.67 2.08
CA LYS A 228 24.66 -13.64 3.14
C LYS A 228 24.49 -12.25 2.52
N ILE A 229 23.73 -11.39 3.22
CA ILE A 229 23.59 -9.97 2.87
C ILE A 229 24.93 -9.28 3.17
N GLN A 230 25.44 -8.52 2.20
CA GLN A 230 26.64 -7.72 2.39
C GLN A 230 26.36 -6.58 3.39
N ASN A 231 27.36 -6.22 4.19
CA ASN A 231 27.27 -5.14 5.18
C ASN A 231 26.24 -5.36 6.31
N ASP A 232 25.84 -6.61 6.60
CA ASP A 232 24.88 -6.93 7.69
C ASP A 232 25.57 -7.37 9.00
N LYS A 233 26.91 -7.22 9.09
CA LYS A 233 27.71 -7.51 10.28
C LYS A 233 28.81 -6.49 10.46
N MET A 234 28.52 -5.43 11.20
CA MET A 234 29.43 -4.36 11.54
C MET A 234 29.41 -4.13 13.06
N SER A 235 30.47 -3.55 13.60
CA SER A 235 30.40 -2.95 14.93
C SER A 235 29.43 -1.75 14.93
N ASP A 236 28.92 -1.36 16.10
CA ASP A 236 28.00 -0.23 16.24
C ASP A 236 28.57 1.07 15.63
N GLU A 237 29.87 1.31 15.81
CA GLU A 237 30.53 2.50 15.27
C GLU A 237 30.67 2.45 13.75
N GLU A 238 31.03 1.32 13.18
CA GLU A 238 31.09 1.12 11.72
C GLU A 238 29.72 1.28 11.09
N PHE A 239 28.69 0.71 11.74
CA PHE A 239 27.31 0.80 11.25
C PHE A 239 26.79 2.26 11.31
N ARG A 240 27.10 2.99 12.38
CA ARG A 240 26.79 4.41 12.46
C ARG A 240 27.43 5.19 11.31
N VAL A 241 28.72 4.98 11.05
CA VAL A 241 29.44 5.65 9.96
C VAL A 241 28.87 5.26 8.60
N PHE A 242 28.46 4.01 8.41
CA PHE A 242 27.82 3.53 7.19
C PHE A 242 26.49 4.27 6.94
N LEU A 243 25.60 4.32 7.93
CA LEU A 243 24.32 5.02 7.82
C LEU A 243 24.52 6.53 7.58
N ASP A 244 25.42 7.19 8.31
CA ASP A 244 25.72 8.61 8.14
C ASP A 244 26.18 8.91 6.70
N LYS A 245 27.04 8.08 6.12
CA LYS A 245 27.50 8.23 4.73
C LYS A 245 26.36 8.02 3.74
N ALA A 246 25.60 6.94 3.88
CA ALA A 246 24.49 6.63 2.97
C ALA A 246 23.46 7.76 2.99
N TYR A 247 23.05 8.23 4.18
CA TYR A 247 22.04 9.28 4.31
C TYR A 247 22.55 10.64 3.82
N SER A 248 23.85 10.91 3.98
CA SER A 248 24.45 12.11 3.37
C SER A 248 24.36 12.07 1.85
N ARG A 249 24.58 10.92 1.21
CA ARG A 249 24.40 10.78 -0.25
C ARG A 249 22.97 10.97 -0.68
N MET A 250 22.00 10.39 0.05
CA MET A 250 20.59 10.63 -0.18
C MET A 250 20.24 12.13 -0.08
N ASN A 251 20.74 12.80 0.96
CA ASN A 251 20.48 14.21 1.18
C ASN A 251 20.99 15.13 0.05
N GLU A 252 22.12 14.79 -0.58
CA GLU A 252 22.69 15.57 -1.67
C GLU A 252 21.78 15.66 -2.90
N VAL A 253 20.98 14.62 -3.14
CA VAL A 253 20.20 14.48 -4.37
C VAL A 253 18.70 14.72 -4.18
N LEU A 254 18.23 14.72 -2.93
CA LEU A 254 16.84 14.90 -2.57
C LEU A 254 16.45 16.38 -2.61
N GLU A 255 15.32 16.72 -3.23
CA GLU A 255 14.76 18.06 -3.19
C GLU A 255 14.19 18.40 -1.80
N PRO A 256 14.14 19.69 -1.41
CA PRO A 256 13.40 20.11 -0.20
C PRO A 256 11.93 19.72 -0.26
N GLY A 257 11.37 19.30 0.87
CA GLY A 257 9.99 18.86 1.00
C GLY A 257 9.73 17.42 0.54
N CYS A 258 10.75 16.73 0.00
CA CYS A 258 10.59 15.37 -0.50
C CYS A 258 10.54 14.33 0.61
N PRO A 259 9.58 13.40 0.55
CA PRO A 259 9.37 12.36 1.55
C PRO A 259 10.47 11.32 1.57
N ILE A 260 10.68 10.74 2.75
CA ILE A 260 11.68 9.73 3.03
C ILE A 260 11.03 8.62 3.84
N TYR A 261 11.10 7.38 3.34
CA TYR A 261 10.67 6.17 4.02
C TYR A 261 11.88 5.23 4.16
N ILE A 262 12.19 4.84 5.39
CA ILE A 262 13.32 3.94 5.67
C ILE A 262 12.85 2.82 6.58
N THR A 263 12.90 1.60 6.10
CA THR A 263 12.62 0.41 6.91
C THR A 263 13.82 0.03 7.76
N HIS A 264 13.56 -0.57 8.93
CA HIS A 264 14.64 -1.01 9.81
C HIS A 264 14.19 -2.11 10.78
N ALA A 265 15.13 -2.87 11.34
CA ALA A 265 14.84 -3.72 12.50
C ALA A 265 14.65 -2.85 13.75
N ASP A 266 13.66 -3.17 14.58
CA ASP A 266 13.39 -2.42 15.82
C ASP A 266 14.58 -2.44 16.77
N THR A 267 15.29 -3.55 16.88
CA THR A 267 16.50 -3.71 17.73
C THR A 267 17.61 -2.72 17.37
N MET A 268 17.72 -2.32 16.11
CA MET A 268 18.69 -1.37 15.60
C MET A 268 18.11 0.05 15.40
N GLY A 269 16.86 0.26 15.76
CA GLY A 269 16.10 1.47 15.49
C GLY A 269 16.73 2.76 16.00
N HIS A 270 17.52 2.71 17.07
CA HIS A 270 18.24 3.86 17.61
C HIS A 270 19.32 4.37 16.65
N HIS A 271 20.05 3.50 15.96
CA HIS A 271 21.06 3.89 14.95
C HIS A 271 20.39 4.59 13.77
N PHE A 272 19.31 4.01 13.25
CA PHE A 272 18.55 4.58 12.13
C PHE A 272 17.95 5.95 12.47
N ARG A 273 17.34 6.10 13.65
CA ARG A 273 16.79 7.39 14.11
C ARG A 273 17.88 8.44 14.28
N ASN A 274 19.01 8.10 14.91
CA ASN A 274 20.11 9.03 15.10
C ASN A 274 20.69 9.50 13.76
N ALA A 275 20.91 8.60 12.80
CA ALA A 275 21.38 8.95 11.47
C ALA A 275 20.37 9.80 10.70
N PHE A 276 19.04 9.53 10.85
CA PHE A 276 17.98 10.29 10.22
C PHE A 276 17.96 11.75 10.71
N VAL A 277 17.99 11.96 12.02
CA VAL A 277 17.92 13.32 12.61
C VAL A 277 19.27 14.07 12.53
N ALA A 278 20.36 13.39 12.21
CA ALA A 278 21.64 14.03 11.91
C ALA A 278 21.65 14.72 10.53
N GLN A 279 20.72 14.37 9.65
CA GLN A 279 20.53 15.05 8.37
C GLN A 279 19.55 16.22 8.53
N PRO A 280 19.50 17.18 7.59
CA PRO A 280 18.50 18.25 7.57
C PRO A 280 17.11 17.69 7.19
N TRP A 281 16.67 16.67 7.91
CA TRP A 281 15.42 15.97 7.70
C TRP A 281 14.53 16.04 8.93
N LYS A 282 13.26 16.27 8.71
CA LYS A 282 12.26 16.19 9.77
C LYS A 282 11.74 14.76 9.90
N LEU A 283 12.03 14.10 11.00
CA LEU A 283 11.38 12.84 11.36
C LEU A 283 9.95 13.15 11.84
N GLN A 284 8.94 12.65 11.14
CA GLN A 284 7.54 12.92 11.45
C GLN A 284 6.89 11.78 12.22
N SER A 285 7.04 10.54 11.73
CA SER A 285 6.35 9.37 12.30
C SER A 285 7.22 8.12 12.17
N CYS A 286 6.92 7.14 13.00
CA CYS A 286 7.31 5.75 12.79
C CYS A 286 6.06 5.00 12.37
N LEU A 287 6.01 4.55 11.12
CA LEU A 287 4.97 3.67 10.63
C LEU A 287 5.32 2.24 11.02
N ILE A 288 4.31 1.41 11.18
CA ILE A 288 4.48 0.00 11.54
C ILE A 288 3.90 -0.85 10.43
N TRP A 289 4.75 -1.56 9.70
CA TRP A 289 4.28 -2.63 8.85
C TRP A 289 3.89 -3.82 9.72
N LEU A 290 2.58 -4.04 9.88
CA LEU A 290 2.02 -5.16 10.62
C LEU A 290 1.82 -6.34 9.66
N LYS A 291 2.48 -7.47 9.99
CA LYS A 291 2.39 -8.71 9.22
C LYS A 291 1.19 -9.53 9.70
N ASN A 292 0.56 -10.30 8.82
CA ASN A 292 -0.56 -11.17 9.15
C ASN A 292 -0.16 -12.39 10.02
N HIS A 293 1.14 -12.63 10.20
CA HIS A 293 1.67 -13.68 11.07
C HIS A 293 2.98 -13.22 11.73
N PHE A 294 3.32 -13.79 12.85
CA PHE A 294 4.58 -13.54 13.52
C PHE A 294 5.70 -14.46 13.02
N ALA A 295 6.94 -13.99 13.12
CA ALA A 295 8.11 -14.81 12.89
C ALA A 295 8.41 -15.65 14.15
N LEU A 296 8.30 -16.96 14.04
CA LEU A 296 8.66 -17.86 15.15
C LEU A 296 10.15 -17.72 15.47
N SER A 297 10.46 -17.40 16.72
CA SER A 297 11.82 -17.23 17.22
C SER A 297 11.96 -17.81 18.63
N ARG A 298 13.19 -17.77 19.21
CA ARG A 298 13.44 -18.14 20.60
C ARG A 298 13.25 -16.97 21.58
N ALA A 299 12.68 -15.85 21.12
CA ALA A 299 12.38 -14.70 21.96
C ALA A 299 11.08 -14.88 22.74
N ASP A 300 10.92 -14.19 23.87
CA ASP A 300 9.70 -14.19 24.69
C ASP A 300 8.51 -13.61 23.94
N TYR A 301 8.74 -12.59 23.10
CA TYR A 301 7.76 -12.00 22.19
C TYR A 301 8.21 -12.21 20.76
N HIS A 302 7.32 -12.74 19.92
CA HIS A 302 7.61 -12.97 18.51
C HIS A 302 7.35 -11.71 17.68
N TRP A 303 8.29 -11.40 16.81
CA TRP A 303 8.18 -10.24 15.92
C TRP A 303 7.07 -10.44 14.89
N GLN A 304 6.11 -9.50 14.89
CA GLN A 304 5.00 -9.47 13.93
C GLN A 304 4.99 -8.16 13.12
N HIS A 305 5.98 -7.31 13.30
CA HIS A 305 6.02 -6.02 12.64
C HIS A 305 7.44 -5.62 12.25
N GLU A 306 7.52 -4.66 11.34
CA GLU A 306 8.75 -3.92 11.01
C GLU A 306 8.46 -2.41 11.05
N PRO A 307 9.31 -1.61 11.72
CA PRO A 307 9.17 -0.17 11.73
C PRO A 307 9.65 0.47 10.43
N ILE A 308 9.02 1.60 10.04
CA ILE A 308 9.38 2.42 8.89
C ILE A 308 9.47 3.87 9.37
N LEU A 309 10.65 4.48 9.34
CA LEU A 309 10.79 5.90 9.60
C LEU A 309 10.20 6.69 8.44
N TYR A 310 9.31 7.62 8.75
CA TYR A 310 8.72 8.53 7.79
C TYR A 310 9.03 9.98 8.17
N GLY A 311 9.47 10.72 7.19
CA GLY A 311 9.75 12.15 7.31
C GLY A 311 10.04 12.76 5.95
N TRP A 312 10.67 13.94 5.93
CA TRP A 312 11.00 14.65 4.70
C TRP A 312 12.21 15.56 4.87
N LYS A 313 12.84 15.93 3.77
CA LYS A 313 13.89 16.94 3.76
C LYS A 313 13.31 18.32 4.06
N GLU A 314 13.88 19.03 5.02
CA GLU A 314 13.47 20.38 5.36
C GLU A 314 13.76 21.40 4.24
N GLY A 315 13.14 22.57 4.32
CA GLY A 315 13.35 23.69 3.39
C GLY A 315 12.19 23.98 2.43
N ALA A 316 11.15 23.12 2.38
CA ALA A 316 9.89 23.37 1.68
C ALA A 316 8.73 22.62 2.36
N ALA A 317 7.48 22.91 1.95
CA ALA A 317 6.32 22.14 2.36
C ALA A 317 6.50 20.68 1.91
N HIS A 318 6.15 19.73 2.80
CA HIS A 318 6.26 18.32 2.48
C HIS A 318 5.20 17.92 1.43
N ARG A 319 5.56 16.97 0.61
CA ARG A 319 4.66 16.40 -0.41
C ARG A 319 3.79 15.33 0.22
N TRP A 320 2.48 15.51 0.16
CA TRP A 320 1.48 14.56 0.58
C TRP A 320 0.28 14.61 -0.37
N TYR A 321 -0.06 13.50 -0.97
CA TYR A 321 -1.15 13.35 -1.94
C TYR A 321 -2.21 12.39 -1.47
N GLY A 322 -1.96 11.66 -0.37
CA GLY A 322 -2.96 10.82 0.28
C GLY A 322 -3.96 11.65 1.09
N ASP A 323 -5.10 11.03 1.38
CA ASP A 323 -6.10 11.63 2.28
C ASP A 323 -5.62 11.67 3.74
N ARG A 324 -6.44 12.26 4.63
CA ARG A 324 -6.12 12.41 6.06
C ARG A 324 -6.60 11.24 6.93
N THR A 325 -7.06 10.15 6.34
CA THR A 325 -7.54 8.96 7.06
C THR A 325 -6.45 7.92 7.31
N LYS A 326 -5.27 8.09 6.71
CA LYS A 326 -4.16 7.15 6.82
C LYS A 326 -3.61 7.10 8.25
N THR A 327 -3.37 5.88 8.73
CA THR A 327 -2.86 5.61 10.08
C THR A 327 -1.39 5.21 10.03
N THR A 328 -0.75 5.14 11.19
CA THR A 328 0.63 4.66 11.30
C THR A 328 0.76 3.14 11.26
N ILE A 329 -0.34 2.40 11.22
CA ILE A 329 -0.34 0.93 11.12
C ILE A 329 -0.70 0.56 9.69
N LEU A 330 0.19 -0.17 9.04
CA LEU A 330 0.10 -0.63 7.66
C LEU A 330 0.04 -2.16 7.66
N GLU A 331 -1.14 -2.71 7.39
CA GLU A 331 -1.37 -4.16 7.42
C GLU A 331 -1.18 -4.74 6.03
N TYR A 332 -0.06 -5.43 5.82
CA TYR A 332 0.28 -6.11 4.56
C TYR A 332 0.86 -7.48 4.83
N SER A 333 0.41 -8.47 4.06
CA SER A 333 0.99 -9.81 4.14
C SER A 333 2.41 -9.83 3.54
N PRO A 334 3.36 -10.52 4.15
CA PRO A 334 4.63 -10.81 3.50
C PRO A 334 4.42 -11.60 2.20
N PRO A 335 5.24 -11.37 1.14
CA PRO A 335 5.04 -11.95 -0.20
C PRO A 335 4.90 -13.48 -0.25
N HIS A 336 5.47 -14.18 0.71
CA HIS A 336 5.56 -15.66 0.70
C HIS A 336 4.45 -16.38 1.48
N TYR A 337 3.43 -15.67 1.97
CA TYR A 337 2.42 -16.28 2.83
C TYR A 337 1.12 -16.70 2.12
N ASP A 338 0.98 -16.44 0.83
CA ASP A 338 -0.20 -16.90 0.10
C ASP A 338 -0.04 -18.40 -0.23
N LYS A 339 -0.77 -19.24 0.52
CA LYS A 339 -0.73 -20.71 0.41
C LYS A 339 -1.04 -21.27 -0.98
N LYS A 340 -1.56 -20.45 -1.89
CA LYS A 340 -1.86 -20.85 -3.28
C LYS A 340 -0.60 -20.91 -4.16
N ASN A 341 0.48 -20.26 -3.76
CA ASN A 341 1.74 -20.18 -4.52
C ASN A 341 2.90 -20.92 -3.83
N CYS A 342 2.63 -21.76 -2.81
CA CYS A 342 3.65 -22.50 -2.07
C CYS A 342 4.31 -23.66 -2.86
N ASP A 343 3.91 -23.90 -4.09
CA ASP A 343 4.44 -25.00 -4.92
C ASP A 343 5.60 -24.58 -5.85
N THR A 344 6.07 -23.33 -5.77
CA THR A 344 7.22 -22.89 -6.54
C THR A 344 8.46 -22.76 -5.65
N ASP A 345 9.50 -23.50 -5.99
CA ASP A 345 10.81 -23.65 -5.33
C ASP A 345 11.68 -22.37 -5.29
N GLY A 346 11.11 -21.17 -5.28
CA GLY A 346 11.80 -19.91 -5.47
C GLY A 346 11.84 -18.97 -4.24
N TYR A 347 12.50 -19.37 -3.16
CA TYR A 347 12.89 -18.45 -2.07
C TYR A 347 14.18 -17.72 -2.43
N ILE A 348 14.10 -16.44 -2.86
CA ILE A 348 15.30 -15.73 -3.30
C ILE A 348 15.74 -14.64 -2.32
N HIS A 349 14.80 -13.99 -1.61
CA HIS A 349 15.17 -12.93 -0.67
C HIS A 349 14.38 -13.04 0.65
N PRO A 350 15.04 -13.34 1.78
CA PRO A 350 14.37 -13.62 3.05
C PRO A 350 13.71 -12.41 3.71
N THR A 351 13.99 -11.20 3.23
CA THR A 351 13.52 -9.93 3.80
C THR A 351 12.78 -9.07 2.79
N GLN A 352 12.25 -9.67 1.72
CA GLN A 352 11.52 -8.94 0.68
C GLN A 352 10.32 -8.19 1.26
N LYS A 353 10.18 -6.92 0.87
CA LYS A 353 9.02 -6.10 1.20
C LYS A 353 7.89 -6.31 0.19
N PRO A 354 6.62 -6.38 0.64
CA PRO A 354 5.49 -6.45 -0.28
C PRO A 354 5.46 -5.25 -1.22
N THR A 355 5.31 -5.49 -2.50
CA THR A 355 5.21 -4.44 -3.52
C THR A 355 4.04 -3.50 -3.20
N SER A 356 2.90 -4.03 -2.78
CA SER A 356 1.72 -3.26 -2.39
C SER A 356 1.93 -2.31 -1.20
N LEU A 357 2.77 -2.66 -0.23
CA LEU A 357 3.16 -1.75 0.86
C LEU A 357 3.96 -0.55 0.33
N ILE A 358 4.88 -0.82 -0.59
CA ILE A 358 5.70 0.23 -1.21
C ILE A 358 4.83 1.12 -2.09
N GLU A 359 3.97 0.55 -2.92
CA GLU A 359 3.00 1.26 -3.77
C GLU A 359 2.15 2.23 -2.95
N PHE A 360 1.59 1.75 -1.83
CA PHE A 360 0.82 2.60 -0.93
C PHE A 360 1.61 3.81 -0.43
N CYS A 361 2.85 3.61 0.02
CA CYS A 361 3.68 4.69 0.55
C CYS A 361 4.09 5.71 -0.52
N ILE A 362 4.54 5.22 -1.69
CA ILE A 362 4.98 6.11 -2.78
C ILE A 362 3.82 6.84 -3.42
N ALA A 363 2.64 6.23 -3.55
CA ALA A 363 1.44 6.88 -4.07
C ALA A 363 0.96 8.02 -3.17
N ASN A 364 1.01 7.85 -1.84
CA ASN A 364 0.66 8.92 -0.90
C ASN A 364 1.61 10.12 -0.93
N SER A 365 2.83 9.96 -1.46
CA SER A 365 3.91 10.94 -1.28
C SER A 365 4.61 11.35 -2.58
N SER A 366 4.14 10.87 -3.73
CA SER A 366 4.66 11.22 -5.05
C SER A 366 3.56 11.21 -6.12
N LYS A 367 3.85 11.75 -7.29
CA LYS A 367 2.98 11.75 -8.48
C LYS A 367 3.52 10.83 -9.56
N GLY A 368 2.69 10.48 -10.53
CA GLY A 368 3.12 9.82 -11.76
C GLY A 368 4.28 10.56 -12.43
N GLY A 369 5.30 9.83 -12.88
CA GLY A 369 6.53 10.37 -13.47
C GLY A 369 7.60 10.83 -12.48
N ASP A 370 7.31 10.93 -11.17
CA ASP A 370 8.30 11.28 -10.13
C ASP A 370 9.41 10.23 -10.01
N LEU A 371 10.60 10.69 -9.63
CA LEU A 371 11.77 9.83 -9.38
C LEU A 371 11.79 9.35 -7.95
N VAL A 372 11.84 8.04 -7.79
CA VAL A 372 11.98 7.34 -6.51
C VAL A 372 13.38 6.74 -6.42
N LEU A 373 14.13 7.12 -5.40
CA LEU A 373 15.46 6.55 -5.14
C LEU A 373 15.35 5.43 -4.12
N ASP A 374 15.95 4.29 -4.45
CA ASP A 374 16.28 3.22 -3.50
C ASP A 374 17.76 2.89 -3.59
N PRO A 375 18.57 3.37 -2.62
CA PRO A 375 20.01 3.09 -2.61
C PRO A 375 20.39 1.68 -2.17
N PHE A 376 19.41 0.81 -1.86
CA PHE A 376 19.61 -0.58 -1.45
C PHE A 376 18.58 -1.47 -2.16
N GLY A 377 18.77 -1.67 -3.48
CA GLY A 377 17.80 -2.27 -4.39
C GLY A 377 17.32 -3.68 -4.01
N GLY A 378 18.18 -4.48 -3.40
CA GLY A 378 17.85 -5.80 -2.86
C GLY A 378 17.16 -6.72 -3.86
N SER A 379 15.89 -7.06 -3.61
CA SER A 379 15.07 -7.89 -4.51
C SER A 379 14.39 -7.12 -5.65
N GLY A 380 14.50 -5.77 -5.69
CA GLY A 380 13.86 -4.92 -6.70
C GLY A 380 12.38 -4.62 -6.48
N SER A 381 11.85 -4.81 -5.26
CA SER A 381 10.44 -4.52 -4.96
C SER A 381 10.08 -3.06 -5.22
N THR A 382 10.99 -2.13 -4.93
CA THR A 382 10.81 -0.69 -5.23
C THR A 382 10.67 -0.43 -6.73
N LEU A 383 11.42 -1.15 -7.57
CA LEU A 383 11.32 -1.02 -9.03
C LEU A 383 9.94 -1.45 -9.52
N ILE A 384 9.47 -2.60 -9.08
CA ILE A 384 8.14 -3.12 -9.47
C ILE A 384 7.02 -2.18 -8.97
N ALA A 385 7.12 -1.69 -7.73
CA ALA A 385 6.17 -0.71 -7.21
C ALA A 385 6.14 0.59 -8.04
N CYS A 386 7.30 1.08 -8.47
CA CYS A 386 7.39 2.24 -9.37
C CYS A 386 6.79 1.96 -10.75
N GLN A 387 7.04 0.76 -11.30
CA GLN A 387 6.46 0.32 -12.57
C GLN A 387 4.93 0.32 -12.52
N ASN A 388 4.36 -0.26 -11.44
CA ASN A 388 2.91 -0.37 -11.25
C ASN A 388 2.22 0.97 -11.01
N THR A 389 2.94 1.94 -10.46
CA THR A 389 2.39 3.24 -10.06
C THR A 389 2.83 4.38 -10.98
N ASN A 390 3.38 4.09 -12.16
CA ASN A 390 3.88 5.07 -13.12
C ASN A 390 4.93 6.05 -12.53
N ARG A 391 5.80 5.56 -11.62
CA ARG A 391 6.96 6.28 -11.10
C ARG A 391 8.23 5.74 -11.76
N ARG A 392 9.32 6.49 -11.68
CA ARG A 392 10.61 6.10 -12.26
C ARG A 392 11.59 5.75 -11.14
N ALA A 393 11.98 4.49 -11.03
CA ALA A 393 12.95 4.04 -10.03
C ALA A 393 14.39 4.39 -10.42
N ARG A 394 15.18 4.75 -9.41
CA ARG A 394 16.64 4.88 -9.47
C ARG A 394 17.21 4.00 -8.37
N LEU A 395 17.83 2.90 -8.75
CA LEU A 395 18.28 1.85 -7.83
C LEU A 395 19.80 1.78 -7.77
N VAL A 396 20.31 1.60 -6.56
CA VAL A 396 21.71 1.19 -6.34
C VAL A 396 21.68 -0.18 -5.68
N GLU A 397 22.47 -1.13 -6.22
CA GLU A 397 22.65 -2.44 -5.63
C GLU A 397 24.13 -2.80 -5.63
N LEU A 398 24.64 -3.19 -4.48
CA LEU A 398 26.08 -3.47 -4.32
C LEU A 398 26.47 -4.83 -4.91
N ASP A 399 25.61 -5.83 -4.73
CA ASP A 399 25.91 -7.20 -5.13
C ASP A 399 25.44 -7.47 -6.57
N PRO A 400 26.38 -7.83 -7.47
CA PRO A 400 26.06 -8.16 -8.86
C PRO A 400 25.03 -9.29 -9.02
N ARG A 401 24.91 -10.19 -8.03
CA ARG A 401 23.95 -11.30 -8.05
C ARG A 401 22.53 -10.76 -7.83
N PHE A 402 22.35 -9.90 -6.83
CA PHE A 402 21.06 -9.22 -6.59
C PHE A 402 20.71 -8.29 -7.76
N ALA A 403 21.69 -7.55 -8.28
CA ALA A 403 21.46 -6.71 -9.46
C ALA A 403 21.00 -7.52 -10.68
N SER A 404 21.56 -8.72 -10.90
CA SER A 404 21.12 -9.63 -11.96
C SER A 404 19.71 -10.16 -11.70
N ALA A 405 19.36 -10.44 -10.46
CA ALA A 405 17.99 -10.85 -10.07
C ALA A 405 16.96 -9.72 -10.26
N ILE A 406 17.32 -8.46 -9.99
CA ILE A 406 16.47 -7.30 -10.28
C ILE A 406 16.14 -7.22 -11.77
N ILE A 407 17.14 -7.40 -12.63
CA ILE A 407 16.96 -7.38 -14.09
C ILE A 407 16.04 -8.51 -14.53
N GLU A 408 16.30 -9.75 -14.11
CA GLU A 408 15.48 -10.92 -14.45
C GLU A 408 14.03 -10.74 -13.98
N ARG A 409 13.83 -10.20 -12.76
CA ARG A 409 12.49 -9.89 -12.23
C ARG A 409 11.76 -8.88 -13.09
N TYR A 410 12.43 -7.79 -13.47
CA TYR A 410 11.85 -6.77 -14.34
C TYR A 410 11.43 -7.35 -15.69
N GLU A 411 12.33 -8.07 -16.36
CA GLU A 411 12.06 -8.67 -17.68
C GLU A 411 10.95 -9.72 -17.61
N THR A 412 10.94 -10.54 -16.56
CA THR A 412 9.88 -11.55 -16.35
C THR A 412 8.53 -10.89 -16.10
N TYR A 413 8.51 -9.81 -15.31
CA TYR A 413 7.28 -9.14 -14.93
C TYR A 413 6.68 -8.30 -16.05
N THR A 414 7.50 -7.52 -16.77
CA THR A 414 7.03 -6.59 -17.80
C THR A 414 7.00 -7.18 -19.21
N GLY A 415 7.84 -8.17 -19.49
CA GLY A 415 8.12 -8.66 -20.85
C GLY A 415 9.10 -7.76 -21.65
N ASP A 416 9.52 -6.63 -21.07
CA ASP A 416 10.50 -5.73 -21.68
C ASP A 416 11.92 -6.20 -21.41
N VAL A 417 12.88 -5.82 -22.26
CA VAL A 417 14.30 -6.20 -22.13
C VAL A 417 15.09 -5.07 -21.49
N ALA A 418 15.89 -5.40 -20.48
CA ALA A 418 16.83 -4.45 -19.87
C ALA A 418 18.10 -4.28 -20.70
N HIS A 419 18.62 -3.07 -20.76
CA HIS A 419 19.80 -2.73 -21.56
C HIS A 419 20.93 -2.17 -20.69
N LYS A 420 22.13 -2.72 -20.85
CA LYS A 420 23.32 -2.11 -20.26
C LYS A 420 23.67 -0.83 -21.04
N ILE A 421 23.70 0.32 -20.36
CA ILE A 421 23.92 1.64 -20.99
C ILE A 421 25.28 2.24 -20.68
N GLY A 422 26.02 1.69 -19.72
CA GLY A 422 27.34 2.21 -19.37
C GLY A 422 28.01 1.48 -18.22
N GLU A 423 29.14 2.02 -17.82
CA GLU A 423 29.91 1.59 -16.63
C GLU A 423 30.45 2.81 -15.91
N ILE A 424 30.60 2.74 -14.58
CA ILE A 424 31.37 3.73 -13.83
C ILE A 424 32.84 3.57 -14.28
N ASN A 425 33.35 4.59 -14.96
CA ASN A 425 34.79 4.65 -15.22
C ASN A 425 35.50 4.88 -13.88
N GLY A 426 36.30 3.91 -13.45
CA GLY A 426 37.07 3.92 -12.20
C GLY A 426 38.06 5.05 -12.08
#